data_2894a0d5a2d83ba7462675b6b5170382
#
_entry.id   2894a0d5a2d83ba7462675b6b5170382
#
_cell.length_a   1.000
_cell.length_b   1.000
_cell.length_c   1.000
_cell.angle_alpha   90.00
_cell.angle_beta   90.00
_cell.angle_gamma   90.00
#
_symmetry.space_group_name_H-M   'P 1'
#
loop_
_entity.id
_entity.type
_entity.pdbx_description
1 polymer ?
#
loop_
_entity_poly.entity_id
_entity_poly.type
_entity_poly.pdbx_seq_one_letter_code
_entity_poly.pdbx_strand_id
1 'polypeptide(L)'
;MSGLMVSTLGRSEAEVLAWDQYVLKSFEASGYHLSGWRRVIEEAFGHPTCYLTVRGENGALCGLVPLVFLASRGFGRFLVSLPFVNYGGMIADSAEGCRLLEAGAIEQAKVLDAQHIELRHEAPLATSWVSTERKVSMRLPLPPSYEDLLKGFPSKLRSQV
;
A
#
# COMPACT_ATOMS: atom_id res chain seq x y z
N MET A 1 -14.37 24.29 3.76
CA MET A 1 -14.45 22.91 3.19
C MET A 1 -13.08 22.63 2.63
N SER A 2 -12.45 21.50 2.98
CA SER A 2 -11.11 21.20 2.47
C SER A 2 -11.24 20.87 0.98
N GLY A 3 -10.43 21.52 0.16
CA GLY A 3 -10.41 21.29 -1.29
C GLY A 3 -9.64 20.03 -1.69
N LEU A 4 -9.78 18.96 -0.90
CA LEU A 4 -9.18 17.66 -1.22
C LEU A 4 -10.01 16.93 -2.28
N MET A 5 -9.33 16.35 -3.28
CA MET A 5 -9.97 15.57 -4.35
C MET A 5 -9.31 14.21 -4.49
N VAL A 6 -10.13 13.15 -4.65
CA VAL A 6 -9.66 11.81 -4.99
C VAL A 6 -9.68 11.61 -6.50
N SER A 7 -8.65 10.95 -7.02
CA SER A 7 -8.54 10.60 -8.44
C SER A 7 -7.71 9.34 -8.64
N THR A 8 -7.84 8.72 -9.80
CA THR A 8 -6.96 7.61 -10.20
C THR A 8 -5.63 8.17 -10.69
N LEU A 9 -4.52 7.55 -10.29
CA LEU A 9 -3.19 7.87 -10.77
C LEU A 9 -3.09 7.59 -12.27
N GLY A 10 -2.71 8.59 -13.04
CA GLY A 10 -2.42 8.43 -14.46
C GLY A 10 -1.13 7.64 -14.72
N ARG A 11 -0.70 7.65 -15.99
CA ARG A 11 0.50 6.91 -16.45
C ARG A 11 1.61 7.85 -16.96
N SER A 12 1.43 9.16 -16.84
CA SER A 12 2.46 10.11 -17.24
C SER A 12 3.66 10.01 -16.28
N GLU A 13 4.85 10.27 -16.81
CA GLU A 13 6.08 10.26 -16.03
C GLU A 13 6.00 11.26 -14.84
N ALA A 14 5.37 12.41 -15.06
CA ALA A 14 5.17 13.41 -14.02
C ALA A 14 4.31 12.91 -12.86
N GLU A 15 3.24 12.15 -13.13
CA GLU A 15 2.38 11.59 -12.08
C GLU A 15 3.05 10.45 -11.32
N VAL A 16 3.77 9.59 -12.04
CA VAL A 16 4.60 8.52 -11.44
C VAL A 16 5.66 9.11 -10.53
N LEU A 17 6.36 10.15 -10.99
CA LEU A 17 7.37 10.84 -10.19
C LEU A 17 6.76 11.51 -8.95
N ALA A 18 5.61 12.18 -9.10
CA ALA A 18 4.93 12.82 -7.97
C ALA A 18 4.49 11.79 -6.91
N TRP A 19 4.01 10.63 -7.34
CA TRP A 19 3.68 9.50 -6.47
C TRP A 19 4.90 9.02 -5.68
N ASP A 20 6.02 8.72 -6.37
CA ASP A 20 7.23 8.22 -5.73
C ASP A 20 7.87 9.25 -4.79
N GLN A 21 7.83 10.54 -5.16
CA GLN A 21 8.28 11.62 -4.27
C GLN A 21 7.45 11.73 -2.99
N TYR A 22 6.13 11.53 -3.08
CA TYR A 22 5.26 11.49 -1.90
C TYR A 22 5.60 10.28 -1.03
N VAL A 23 5.74 9.09 -1.61
CA VAL A 23 6.15 7.86 -0.90
C VAL A 23 7.47 8.06 -0.16
N LEU A 24 8.48 8.61 -0.82
CA LEU A 24 9.81 8.81 -0.22
C LEU A 24 9.84 9.82 0.92
N LYS A 25 8.88 10.73 0.99
CA LYS A 25 8.75 11.73 2.06
C LYS A 25 7.85 11.28 3.21
N SER A 26 6.96 10.33 2.97
CA SER A 26 5.98 9.88 3.94
C SER A 26 6.61 8.89 4.93
N PHE A 27 6.51 9.19 6.23
CA PHE A 27 7.02 8.31 7.28
C PHE A 27 6.29 6.96 7.36
N GLU A 28 5.00 6.94 7.02
CA GLU A 28 4.16 5.73 7.06
C GLU A 28 4.33 4.86 5.80
N ALA A 29 5.02 5.36 4.78
CA ALA A 29 5.25 4.62 3.56
C ALA A 29 6.35 3.57 3.71
N SER A 30 6.28 2.56 2.87
CA SER A 30 7.32 1.55 2.70
C SER A 30 7.71 1.43 1.23
N GLY A 31 8.76 0.70 0.91
CA GLY A 31 9.13 0.38 -0.46
C GLY A 31 8.03 -0.32 -1.27
N TYR A 32 7.03 -0.90 -0.61
CA TYR A 32 5.86 -1.48 -1.27
C TYR A 32 4.89 -0.44 -1.86
N HIS A 33 4.96 0.83 -1.42
CA HIS A 33 4.14 1.90 -1.99
C HIS A 33 4.74 2.52 -3.26
N LEU A 34 5.98 2.20 -3.62
CA LEU A 34 6.61 2.75 -4.83
C LEU A 34 5.84 2.33 -6.10
N SER A 35 5.75 3.24 -7.05
CA SER A 35 5.00 3.06 -8.31
C SER A 35 5.49 1.88 -9.16
N GLY A 36 6.75 1.49 -9.01
CA GLY A 36 7.34 0.35 -9.69
C GLY A 36 6.58 -0.97 -9.49
N TRP A 37 5.89 -1.13 -8.37
CA TRP A 37 5.03 -2.28 -8.12
C TRP A 37 3.85 -2.37 -9.07
N ARG A 38 3.32 -1.24 -9.57
CA ARG A 38 2.27 -1.23 -10.58
C ARG A 38 2.69 -2.02 -11.81
N ARG A 39 3.90 -1.77 -12.31
CA ARG A 39 4.45 -2.50 -13.45
C ARG A 39 4.64 -3.98 -13.16
N VAL A 40 5.20 -4.32 -11.99
CA VAL A 40 5.37 -5.73 -11.58
C VAL A 40 4.03 -6.46 -11.55
N ILE A 41 3.00 -5.86 -10.97
CA ILE A 41 1.66 -6.48 -10.87
C ILE A 41 1.03 -6.64 -12.26
N GLU A 42 1.13 -5.63 -13.12
CA GLU A 42 0.52 -5.66 -14.44
C GLU A 42 1.27 -6.59 -15.40
N GLU A 43 2.62 -6.53 -15.45
CA GLU A 43 3.42 -7.27 -16.42
C GLU A 43 3.73 -8.70 -15.99
N ALA A 44 4.07 -8.93 -14.72
CA ALA A 44 4.45 -10.25 -14.24
C ALA A 44 3.26 -11.10 -13.78
N PHE A 45 2.24 -10.48 -13.19
CA PHE A 45 1.07 -11.18 -12.66
C PHE A 45 -0.18 -11.01 -13.51
N GLY A 46 -0.23 -10.08 -14.46
CA GLY A 46 -1.36 -9.86 -15.36
C GLY A 46 -2.60 -9.30 -14.67
N HIS A 47 -2.49 -8.68 -13.50
CA HIS A 47 -3.62 -8.13 -12.78
C HIS A 47 -3.81 -6.64 -13.05
N PRO A 48 -5.03 -6.17 -13.34
CA PRO A 48 -5.33 -4.74 -13.47
C PRO A 48 -5.10 -3.99 -12.16
N THR A 49 -4.57 -2.79 -12.26
CA THR A 49 -4.33 -1.92 -11.11
C THR A 49 -5.22 -0.67 -11.15
N CYS A 50 -5.61 -0.21 -9.95
CA CYS A 50 -6.32 1.04 -9.72
C CYS A 50 -5.64 1.79 -8.56
N TYR A 51 -4.63 2.60 -8.87
CA TYR A 51 -3.93 3.39 -7.88
C TYR A 51 -4.69 4.69 -7.65
N LEU A 52 -5.13 4.94 -6.41
CA LEU A 52 -5.85 6.16 -6.06
C LEU A 52 -4.94 7.17 -5.39
N THR A 53 -5.23 8.43 -5.63
CA THR A 53 -4.54 9.58 -5.05
C THR A 53 -5.53 10.55 -4.44
N VAL A 54 -5.14 11.22 -3.36
CA VAL A 54 -5.80 12.43 -2.86
C VAL A 54 -4.87 13.60 -3.11
N ARG A 55 -5.42 14.69 -3.67
CA ARG A 55 -4.70 15.92 -3.95
C ARG A 55 -5.37 17.11 -3.29
N GLY A 56 -4.56 18.05 -2.82
CA GLY A 56 -5.02 19.35 -2.35
C GLY A 56 -5.34 20.31 -3.51
N GLU A 57 -5.89 21.48 -3.19
CA GLU A 57 -6.23 22.53 -4.17
C GLU A 57 -5.05 22.99 -5.02
N ASN A 58 -3.84 22.93 -4.47
CA ASN A 58 -2.60 23.25 -5.18
C ASN A 58 -2.08 22.10 -6.07
N GLY A 59 -2.83 20.99 -6.18
CA GLY A 59 -2.45 19.80 -6.94
C GLY A 59 -1.44 18.88 -6.25
N ALA A 60 -0.93 19.24 -5.06
CA ALA A 60 0.01 18.41 -4.32
C ALA A 60 -0.66 17.13 -3.84
N LEU A 61 0.08 16.01 -3.85
CA LEU A 61 -0.38 14.75 -3.26
C LEU A 61 -0.45 14.86 -1.74
N CYS A 62 -1.57 14.43 -1.18
CA CYS A 62 -1.87 14.39 0.26
C CYS A 62 -2.27 13.00 0.73
N GLY A 63 -2.29 12.02 -0.15
CA GLY A 63 -2.59 10.63 0.17
C GLY A 63 -2.64 9.73 -1.06
N LEU A 64 -2.48 8.44 -0.84
CA LEU A 64 -2.49 7.43 -1.89
C LEU A 64 -2.87 6.03 -1.37
N VAL A 65 -3.36 5.17 -2.27
CA VAL A 65 -3.50 3.73 -2.05
C VAL A 65 -3.29 2.93 -3.34
N PRO A 66 -2.38 1.94 -3.36
CA PRO A 66 -2.12 1.08 -4.51
C PRO A 66 -3.10 -0.09 -4.53
N LEU A 67 -4.18 0.00 -5.28
CA LEU A 67 -5.18 -1.06 -5.40
C LEU A 67 -4.95 -1.95 -6.62
N VAL A 68 -5.18 -3.24 -6.45
CA VAL A 68 -5.06 -4.28 -7.47
C VAL A 68 -6.37 -5.06 -7.54
N PHE A 69 -6.88 -5.25 -8.73
CA PHE A 69 -8.07 -6.05 -8.95
C PHE A 69 -7.69 -7.50 -9.25
N LEU A 70 -8.14 -8.39 -8.38
CA LEU A 70 -7.98 -9.84 -8.54
C LEU A 70 -9.32 -10.44 -8.92
N ALA A 71 -9.38 -11.12 -10.06
CA ALA A 71 -10.57 -11.81 -10.54
C ALA A 71 -10.27 -13.28 -10.78
N SER A 72 -11.07 -14.15 -10.20
CA SER A 72 -10.97 -15.60 -10.38
C SER A 72 -12.35 -16.22 -10.51
N ARG A 73 -12.51 -17.16 -11.44
CA ARG A 73 -13.78 -17.89 -11.64
C ARG A 73 -14.19 -18.71 -10.40
N GLY A 74 -13.23 -19.17 -9.61
CA GLY A 74 -13.49 -20.03 -8.44
C GLY A 74 -13.47 -19.31 -7.11
N PHE A 75 -12.77 -18.17 -7.02
CA PHE A 75 -12.56 -17.48 -5.74
C PHE A 75 -13.25 -16.13 -5.64
N GLY A 76 -13.80 -15.61 -6.74
CA GLY A 76 -14.50 -14.32 -6.75
C GLY A 76 -13.64 -13.16 -7.24
N ARG A 77 -14.10 -11.94 -6.94
CA ARG A 77 -13.52 -10.66 -7.38
C ARG A 77 -13.17 -9.80 -6.16
N PHE A 78 -11.92 -9.42 -6.05
CA PHE A 78 -11.37 -8.72 -4.90
C PHE A 78 -10.61 -7.48 -5.35
N LEU A 79 -10.74 -6.41 -4.57
CA LEU A 79 -9.90 -5.21 -4.70
C LEU A 79 -8.96 -5.18 -3.50
N VAL A 80 -7.67 -5.38 -3.71
CA VAL A 80 -6.70 -5.59 -2.65
C VAL A 80 -5.59 -4.56 -2.74
N SER A 81 -5.22 -3.94 -1.63
CA SER A 81 -4.04 -3.09 -1.60
C SER A 81 -2.78 -3.96 -1.68
N LEU A 82 -2.14 -3.92 -2.83
CA LEU A 82 -0.90 -4.59 -3.20
C LEU A 82 -0.82 -6.06 -2.72
N PRO A 83 -1.48 -7.01 -3.41
CA PRO A 83 -1.37 -8.43 -3.13
C PRO A 83 0.08 -8.93 -3.33
N PHE A 84 0.40 -10.09 -2.75
CA PHE A 84 1.71 -10.74 -2.83
C PHE A 84 2.82 -10.12 -2.00
N VAL A 85 2.55 -9.00 -1.31
CA VAL A 85 3.44 -8.37 -0.34
C VAL A 85 2.75 -8.23 1.02
N ASN A 86 3.51 -7.90 2.07
CA ASN A 86 2.96 -7.86 3.42
C ASN A 86 2.13 -6.62 3.69
N TYR A 87 2.55 -5.47 3.15
CA TYR A 87 1.95 -4.16 3.37
C TYR A 87 1.78 -3.43 2.05
N GLY A 88 0.99 -2.39 2.05
CA GLY A 88 0.68 -1.58 0.88
C GLY A 88 -0.69 -0.91 1.05
N GLY A 89 -1.10 -0.67 2.30
CA GLY A 89 -2.34 0.00 2.64
C GLY A 89 -2.38 1.45 2.16
N MET A 90 -3.41 2.18 2.53
CA MET A 90 -3.47 3.61 2.25
C MET A 90 -2.54 4.38 3.19
N ILE A 91 -2.00 5.47 2.70
CA ILE A 91 -1.30 6.49 3.47
C ILE A 91 -1.88 7.87 3.12
N ALA A 92 -2.07 8.73 4.11
CA ALA A 92 -2.58 10.07 3.88
C ALA A 92 -2.14 11.03 5.01
N ASP A 93 -1.95 12.30 4.65
CA ASP A 93 -1.52 13.36 5.57
C ASP A 93 -2.61 13.74 6.59
N SER A 94 -3.85 13.27 6.40
CA SER A 94 -4.98 13.60 7.26
C SER A 94 -6.04 12.51 7.30
N ALA A 95 -6.82 12.47 8.39
CA ALA A 95 -7.97 11.58 8.51
C ALA A 95 -9.03 11.82 7.42
N GLU A 96 -9.14 13.03 6.89
CA GLU A 96 -10.03 13.31 5.76
C GLU A 96 -9.50 12.69 4.47
N GLY A 97 -8.20 12.76 4.21
CA GLY A 97 -7.56 12.07 3.11
C GLY A 97 -7.80 10.56 3.15
N CYS A 98 -7.70 9.94 4.33
CA CYS A 98 -8.04 8.52 4.52
C CYS A 98 -9.49 8.23 4.14
N ARG A 99 -10.46 9.04 4.63
CA ARG A 99 -11.88 8.86 4.31
C ARG A 99 -12.16 8.98 2.81
N LEU A 100 -11.48 9.89 2.13
CA LEU A 100 -11.61 10.05 0.68
C LEU A 100 -11.04 8.85 -0.08
N LEU A 101 -9.91 8.29 0.35
CA LEU A 101 -9.35 7.05 -0.22
C LEU A 101 -10.25 5.85 0.02
N GLU A 102 -10.85 5.72 1.21
CA GLU A 102 -11.84 4.68 1.51
C GLU A 102 -13.07 4.81 0.58
N ALA A 103 -13.62 6.01 0.45
CA ALA A 103 -14.76 6.25 -0.45
C ALA A 103 -14.39 5.95 -1.91
N GLY A 104 -13.21 6.38 -2.36
CA GLY A 104 -12.70 6.07 -3.69
C GLY A 104 -12.52 4.58 -3.93
N ALA A 105 -12.01 3.83 -2.95
CA ALA A 105 -11.87 2.39 -3.03
C ALA A 105 -13.23 1.68 -3.14
N ILE A 106 -14.24 2.15 -2.39
CA ILE A 106 -15.62 1.63 -2.48
C ILE A 106 -16.20 1.88 -3.88
N GLU A 107 -16.04 3.08 -4.43
CA GLU A 107 -16.53 3.37 -5.79
C GLU A 107 -15.83 2.53 -6.85
N GLN A 108 -14.52 2.35 -6.76
CA GLN A 108 -13.80 1.45 -7.66
C GLN A 108 -14.25 0.00 -7.53
N ALA A 109 -14.50 -0.47 -6.31
CA ALA A 109 -15.03 -1.81 -6.08
C ALA A 109 -16.40 -2.01 -6.75
N LYS A 110 -17.29 -1.00 -6.70
CA LYS A 110 -18.59 -1.04 -7.41
C LYS A 110 -18.40 -1.10 -8.93
N VAL A 111 -17.55 -0.24 -9.48
CA VAL A 111 -17.25 -0.20 -10.93
C VAL A 111 -16.70 -1.54 -11.42
N LEU A 112 -15.83 -2.18 -10.65
CA LEU A 112 -15.19 -3.46 -10.97
C LEU A 112 -16.05 -4.66 -10.56
N ASP A 113 -17.21 -4.43 -9.94
CA ASP A 113 -18.06 -5.45 -9.33
C ASP A 113 -17.25 -6.38 -8.39
N ALA A 114 -16.38 -5.79 -7.59
CA ALA A 114 -15.61 -6.50 -6.58
C ALA A 114 -16.48 -6.80 -5.35
N GLN A 115 -16.39 -8.04 -4.87
CA GLN A 115 -17.18 -8.52 -3.74
C GLN A 115 -16.53 -8.19 -2.38
N HIS A 116 -15.26 -7.84 -2.40
CA HIS A 116 -14.47 -7.61 -1.20
C HIS A 116 -13.36 -6.59 -1.46
N ILE A 117 -13.10 -5.75 -0.45
CA ILE A 117 -11.94 -4.83 -0.43
C ILE A 117 -11.07 -5.23 0.76
N GLU A 118 -9.76 -5.38 0.52
CA GLU A 118 -8.77 -5.65 1.55
C GLU A 118 -7.67 -4.60 1.52
N LEU A 119 -7.49 -3.89 2.63
CA LEU A 119 -6.39 -2.93 2.81
C LEU A 119 -5.39 -3.47 3.82
N ARG A 120 -4.12 -3.57 3.41
CA ARG A 120 -3.04 -4.18 4.19
C ARG A 120 -2.17 -3.12 4.84
N HIS A 121 -2.53 -2.75 6.07
CA HIS A 121 -1.76 -1.79 6.86
C HIS A 121 -0.76 -2.49 7.78
N GLU A 122 0.35 -1.82 8.07
CA GLU A 122 1.32 -2.28 9.07
C GLU A 122 0.86 -1.98 10.49
N ALA A 123 0.24 -0.83 10.67
CA ALA A 123 -0.33 -0.38 11.94
C ALA A 123 -1.85 -0.21 11.81
N PRO A 124 -2.61 -0.35 12.91
CA PRO A 124 -4.04 -0.08 12.90
C PRO A 124 -4.33 1.34 12.40
N LEU A 125 -5.30 1.46 11.51
CA LEU A 125 -5.80 2.75 11.04
C LEU A 125 -7.15 3.04 11.69
N ALA A 126 -7.40 4.31 12.04
CA ALA A 126 -8.70 4.76 12.51
C ALA A 126 -9.71 4.78 11.33
N THR A 127 -10.41 3.69 11.15
CA THR A 127 -11.38 3.47 10.06
C THR A 127 -12.67 2.89 10.63
N SER A 128 -13.78 3.04 9.90
CA SER A 128 -15.05 2.36 10.21
C SER A 128 -15.09 0.92 9.71
N TRP A 129 -14.08 0.46 8.99
CA TRP A 129 -14.02 -0.88 8.42
C TRP A 129 -13.63 -1.91 9.49
N VAL A 130 -14.01 -3.17 9.25
CA VAL A 130 -13.61 -4.27 10.13
C VAL A 130 -12.10 -4.47 10.00
N SER A 131 -11.41 -4.38 11.15
CA SER A 131 -9.96 -4.67 11.23
C SER A 131 -9.74 -6.09 11.76
N THR A 132 -8.77 -6.79 11.18
CA THR A 132 -8.34 -8.12 11.62
C THR A 132 -6.83 -8.19 11.80
N GLU A 133 -6.38 -8.57 13.00
CA GLU A 133 -4.96 -8.73 13.32
C GLU A 133 -4.61 -10.22 13.36
N ARG A 134 -4.47 -10.84 12.19
CA ARG A 134 -4.19 -12.30 12.08
C ARG A 134 -2.73 -12.64 11.84
N LYS A 135 -1.91 -11.65 11.52
CA LYS A 135 -0.49 -11.84 11.17
C LYS A 135 0.37 -10.89 11.99
N VAL A 136 1.52 -11.38 12.41
CA VAL A 136 2.56 -10.55 13.02
C VAL A 136 3.74 -10.44 12.06
N SER A 137 4.35 -9.27 12.01
CA SER A 137 5.58 -9.06 11.28
C SER A 137 6.76 -9.14 12.24
N MET A 138 7.74 -9.94 11.89
CA MET A 138 8.99 -10.03 12.65
C MET A 138 10.07 -9.26 11.91
N ARG A 139 10.68 -8.30 12.56
CA ARG A 139 11.76 -7.48 11.99
C ARG A 139 13.00 -7.61 12.84
N LEU A 140 14.13 -7.84 12.20
CA LEU A 140 15.44 -7.81 12.81
C LEU A 140 16.18 -6.57 12.31
N PRO A 141 16.53 -5.61 13.19
CA PRO A 141 17.41 -4.51 12.80
C PRO A 141 18.75 -5.09 12.37
N LEU A 142 19.21 -4.72 11.19
CA LEU A 142 20.50 -5.15 10.68
C LEU A 142 21.58 -4.17 11.18
N PRO A 143 22.55 -4.63 11.98
CA PRO A 143 23.69 -3.81 12.38
C PRO A 143 24.63 -3.58 11.19
N PRO A 144 25.58 -2.63 11.30
CA PRO A 144 26.50 -2.27 10.21
C PRO A 144 27.42 -3.41 9.72
N SER A 145 27.67 -4.42 10.56
CA SER A 145 28.57 -5.54 10.21
C SER A 145 27.93 -6.90 10.49
N TYR A 146 28.41 -7.90 9.75
CA TYR A 146 28.05 -9.30 9.96
C TYR A 146 28.46 -9.80 11.35
N GLU A 147 29.64 -9.39 11.82
CA GLU A 147 30.17 -9.77 13.13
C GLU A 147 29.28 -9.29 14.27
N ASP A 148 28.73 -8.07 14.15
CA ASP A 148 27.81 -7.52 15.16
C ASP A 148 26.45 -8.21 15.11
N LEU A 149 26.00 -8.59 13.91
CA LEU A 149 24.79 -9.41 13.75
C LEU A 149 24.95 -10.76 14.44
N LEU A 150 26.06 -11.46 14.20
CA LEU A 150 26.34 -12.74 14.83
C LEU A 150 26.45 -12.67 16.34
N LYS A 151 27.09 -11.62 16.90
CA LYS A 151 27.16 -11.42 18.36
C LYS A 151 25.79 -11.31 19.01
N GLY A 152 24.82 -10.74 18.30
CA GLY A 152 23.43 -10.62 18.75
C GLY A 152 22.64 -11.92 18.81
N PHE A 153 23.11 -12.98 18.15
CA PHE A 153 22.41 -14.26 18.13
C PHE A 153 22.74 -15.14 19.33
N PRO A 154 21.78 -15.94 19.84
CA PRO A 154 22.06 -17.00 20.81
C PRO A 154 23.11 -17.97 20.30
N SER A 155 23.89 -18.58 21.20
CA SER A 155 24.96 -19.52 20.85
C SER A 155 24.50 -20.67 19.96
N LYS A 156 23.29 -21.20 20.21
CA LYS A 156 22.66 -22.24 19.39
C LYS A 156 22.46 -21.82 17.93
N LEU A 157 22.06 -20.56 17.70
CA LEU A 157 21.86 -20.07 16.34
C LEU A 157 23.21 -19.80 15.66
N ARG A 158 24.18 -19.24 16.39
CA ARG A 158 25.54 -19.01 15.88
C ARG A 158 26.27 -20.28 15.40
N SER A 159 25.93 -21.44 15.96
CA SER A 159 26.51 -22.70 15.54
C SER A 159 25.84 -23.33 14.31
N GLN A 160 24.74 -22.72 13.82
CA GLN A 160 23.99 -23.20 12.65
C GLN A 160 24.21 -22.32 11.40
N VAL A 161 24.91 -21.19 11.56
CA VAL A 161 25.24 -20.21 10.52
C VAL A 161 26.75 -20.26 10.24
#